data_7db81931a8f9136430d60d14a101a83d
#
_entry.id   7db81931a8f9136430d60d14a101a83d
#
_cell.length_a   1.000
_cell.length_b   1.000
_cell.length_c   1.000
_cell.angle_alpha   90.00
_cell.angle_beta   90.00
_cell.angle_gamma   90.00
#
_symmetry.space_group_name_H-M   'P 1'
#
loop_
_entity.id
_entity.type
_entity.pdbx_description
1 polymer ?
#
loop_
_entity_poly.entity_id
_entity_poly.type
_entity_poly.pdbx_seq_one_letter_code
_entity_poly.pdbx_strand_id
1 'polypeptide(L)'
;MVTQALTYQLEACCHDGKIQAMVVADGDGLPLASSGDTYACDEVAARMVLVGPRIREFNGTLLGGGNRWDVQMTKVMVDGSELLVCAVGGNAAERKRQVSRGAAGAVRILAT
;
A
#
# COMPACT_ATOMS: atom_id res chain seq x y z
N MET A 1 4.97 16.95 -9.35
CA MET A 1 4.38 15.81 -10.02
C MET A 1 3.52 15.00 -9.06
N VAL A 2 2.48 14.39 -9.57
CA VAL A 2 1.53 13.61 -8.74
C VAL A 2 2.22 12.48 -7.99
N THR A 3 3.20 11.80 -8.62
CA THR A 3 3.94 10.72 -7.97
C THR A 3 4.70 11.21 -6.74
N GLN A 4 5.29 12.40 -6.83
CA GLN A 4 6.02 12.99 -5.71
C GLN A 4 5.08 13.34 -4.55
N ALA A 5 3.92 13.91 -4.86
CA ALA A 5 2.92 14.24 -3.84
C ALA A 5 2.45 12.96 -3.13
N LEU A 6 2.24 11.90 -3.89
CA LEU A 6 1.83 10.60 -3.33
C LEU A 6 2.93 10.02 -2.45
N THR A 7 4.19 10.10 -2.88
CA THR A 7 5.33 9.64 -2.08
C THR A 7 5.40 10.37 -0.73
N TYR A 8 5.23 11.68 -0.73
CA TYR A 8 5.20 12.46 0.50
C TYR A 8 4.06 12.05 1.42
N GLN A 9 2.90 11.75 0.84
CA GLN A 9 1.76 11.26 1.62
C GLN A 9 2.10 9.93 2.30
N LEU A 10 2.72 9.01 1.58
CA LEU A 10 3.10 7.72 2.13
C LEU A 10 4.20 7.86 3.20
N GLU A 11 5.15 8.75 3.00
CA GLU A 11 6.18 9.03 4.01
C GLU A 11 5.56 9.52 5.31
N ALA A 12 4.58 10.43 5.21
CA ALA A 12 3.87 10.93 6.39
C ALA A 12 3.11 9.82 7.10
N CYS A 13 2.45 8.94 6.34
CA CYS A 13 1.74 7.80 6.91
C CYS A 13 2.69 6.84 7.65
N CYS A 14 3.83 6.53 7.04
CA CYS A 14 4.82 5.65 7.67
C CYS A 14 5.37 6.25 8.95
N HIS A 15 5.68 7.54 8.92
CA HIS A 15 6.21 8.24 10.08
C HIS A 15 5.19 8.28 11.22
N ASP A 16 3.98 8.72 10.93
CA ASP A 16 2.94 8.92 11.93
C ASP A 16 2.47 7.60 12.56
N GLY A 17 2.37 6.55 11.75
CA GLY A 17 1.90 5.24 12.21
C GLY A 17 3.02 4.31 12.65
N LYS A 18 4.26 4.71 12.50
CA LYS A 18 5.43 3.85 12.75
C LYS A 18 5.32 2.54 11.96
N ILE A 19 4.97 2.69 10.67
CA ILE A 19 4.81 1.60 9.72
C ILE A 19 6.15 1.39 9.01
N GLN A 20 6.52 0.14 8.79
CA GLN A 20 7.78 -0.23 8.15
C GLN A 20 7.84 0.22 6.70
N ALA A 21 6.76 0.08 5.97
CA ALA A 21 6.69 0.43 4.55
C ALA A 21 5.25 0.62 4.11
N MET A 22 5.05 1.48 3.10
CA MET A 22 3.77 1.60 2.41
C MET A 22 4.01 1.70 0.92
N VAL A 23 3.09 1.16 0.14
CA VAL A 23 3.17 1.19 -1.31
C VAL A 23 1.78 1.39 -1.91
N VAL A 24 1.73 2.18 -2.98
CA VAL A 24 0.57 2.25 -3.87
C VAL A 24 0.98 1.64 -5.19
N ALA A 25 0.26 0.63 -5.64
CA ALA A 25 0.56 -0.10 -6.86
C ALA A 25 -0.64 -0.10 -7.79
N ASP A 26 -0.39 -0.32 -9.09
CA ASP A 26 -1.47 -0.48 -10.05
C ASP A 26 -2.05 -1.91 -10.02
N GLY A 27 -3.00 -2.19 -10.88
CA GLY A 27 -3.67 -3.49 -10.94
C GLY A 27 -2.77 -4.64 -11.35
N ASP A 28 -1.60 -4.35 -11.91
CA ASP A 28 -0.60 -5.36 -12.29
C ASP A 28 0.45 -5.57 -11.19
N GLY A 29 0.33 -4.84 -10.09
CA GLY A 29 1.27 -4.95 -8.98
C GLY A 29 2.53 -4.11 -9.14
N LEU A 30 2.56 -3.18 -10.10
CA LEU A 30 3.69 -2.29 -10.31
C LEU A 30 3.58 -1.08 -9.37
N PRO A 31 4.59 -0.84 -8.52
CA PRO A 31 4.54 0.30 -7.61
C PRO A 31 4.52 1.64 -8.35
N LEU A 32 3.58 2.50 -7.97
CA LEU A 32 3.50 3.89 -8.45
C LEU A 32 4.20 4.83 -7.49
N ALA A 33 4.16 4.54 -6.21
CA ALA A 33 4.85 5.29 -5.17
C ALA A 33 5.03 4.40 -3.95
N SER A 34 6.09 4.63 -3.21
CA SER A 34 6.38 3.83 -2.01
C SER A 34 7.18 4.65 -1.00
N SER A 35 7.16 4.19 0.24
CA SER A 35 7.97 4.73 1.32
C SER A 35 8.41 3.59 2.22
N GLY A 36 9.61 3.69 2.76
CA GLY A 36 10.17 2.68 3.65
C GLY A 36 10.95 1.62 2.89
N ASP A 37 10.92 0.39 3.40
CA ASP A 37 11.68 -0.74 2.83
C ASP A 37 11.24 -1.05 1.41
N THR A 38 12.11 -0.77 0.44
CA THR A 38 11.82 -0.95 -0.99
C THR A 38 11.57 -2.41 -1.35
N TYR A 39 12.34 -3.31 -0.77
CA TYR A 39 12.17 -4.74 -1.04
C TYR A 39 10.79 -5.23 -0.57
N ALA A 40 10.39 -4.83 0.64
CA ALA A 40 9.08 -5.17 1.16
C ALA A 40 7.97 -4.58 0.28
N CYS A 41 8.11 -3.34 -0.16
CA CYS A 41 7.14 -2.69 -1.05
C CYS A 41 6.96 -3.47 -2.34
N ASP A 42 8.05 -3.83 -3.01
CA ASP A 42 8.01 -4.54 -4.29
C ASP A 42 7.40 -5.93 -4.14
N GLU A 43 7.82 -6.68 -3.13
CA GLU A 43 7.32 -8.03 -2.88
C GLU A 43 5.86 -8.06 -2.50
N VAL A 44 5.45 -7.15 -1.60
CA VAL A 44 4.07 -7.09 -1.14
C VAL A 44 3.14 -6.68 -2.29
N ALA A 45 3.54 -5.69 -3.09
CA ALA A 45 2.74 -5.26 -4.23
C ALA A 45 2.51 -6.41 -5.21
N ALA A 46 3.59 -7.13 -5.55
CA ALA A 46 3.50 -8.26 -6.47
C ALA A 46 2.60 -9.38 -5.94
N ARG A 47 2.68 -9.65 -4.64
CA ARG A 47 1.87 -10.72 -4.03
C ARG A 47 0.42 -10.34 -3.87
N MET A 48 0.13 -9.06 -3.60
CA MET A 48 -1.24 -8.61 -3.40
C MET A 48 -2.07 -8.66 -4.69
N VAL A 49 -1.45 -8.59 -5.84
CA VAL A 49 -2.16 -8.75 -7.12
C VAL A 49 -2.71 -10.17 -7.29
N LEU A 50 -2.14 -11.14 -6.58
CA LEU A 50 -2.52 -12.55 -6.68
C LEU A 50 -3.66 -12.94 -5.74
N VAL A 51 -4.12 -12.08 -4.85
CA VAL A 51 -5.19 -12.45 -3.89
C VAL A 51 -6.56 -12.58 -4.54
N GLY A 52 -6.69 -12.21 -5.79
CA GLY A 52 -7.92 -12.42 -6.55
C GLY A 52 -8.69 -11.13 -6.75
N PRO A 53 -9.44 -11.06 -7.86
CA PRO A 53 -10.07 -9.80 -8.28
C PRO A 53 -11.22 -9.36 -7.38
N ARG A 54 -11.81 -10.26 -6.62
CA ARG A 54 -12.94 -9.93 -5.74
C ARG A 54 -12.53 -9.51 -4.34
N ILE A 55 -11.26 -9.68 -3.99
CA ILE A 55 -10.75 -9.29 -2.68
C ILE A 55 -10.47 -7.81 -2.69
N ARG A 56 -11.23 -7.05 -1.90
CA ARG A 56 -11.08 -5.59 -1.82
C ARG A 56 -10.21 -5.17 -0.66
N GLU A 57 -10.08 -6.02 0.35
CA GLU A 57 -9.26 -5.77 1.52
C GLU A 57 -8.56 -7.05 1.93
N PHE A 58 -7.36 -6.91 2.46
CA PHE A 58 -6.59 -8.02 2.97
C PHE A 58 -5.90 -7.61 4.27
N ASN A 59 -5.95 -8.48 5.25
CA ASN A 59 -5.22 -8.31 6.50
C ASN A 59 -4.64 -9.67 6.88
N GLY A 60 -3.34 -9.77 6.86
CA GLY A 60 -2.70 -11.05 7.14
C GLY A 60 -1.19 -10.97 7.07
N THR A 61 -0.56 -12.13 7.09
CA THR A 61 0.89 -12.26 7.09
C THR A 61 1.33 -12.95 5.79
N LEU A 62 2.33 -12.37 5.14
CA LEU A 62 2.97 -12.96 3.98
C LEU A 62 4.33 -13.52 4.38
N LEU A 63 4.65 -14.70 3.86
CA LEU A 63 5.92 -15.36 4.10
C LEU A 63 6.63 -15.57 2.76
N GLY A 64 7.93 -15.34 2.74
CA GLY A 64 8.72 -15.59 1.54
C GLY A 64 10.17 -15.18 1.71
N GLY A 65 11.07 -15.98 1.14
CA GLY A 65 12.50 -15.67 1.15
C GLY A 65 13.11 -15.48 2.54
N GLY A 66 12.58 -16.16 3.55
CA GLY A 66 13.02 -15.99 4.93
C GLY A 66 12.44 -14.77 5.62
N ASN A 67 11.57 -14.01 4.93
CA ASN A 67 10.95 -12.81 5.49
C ASN A 67 9.51 -13.09 5.90
N ARG A 68 9.04 -12.28 6.84
CA ARG A 68 7.66 -12.28 7.29
C ARG A 68 7.15 -10.84 7.28
N TRP A 69 6.03 -10.61 6.60
CA TRP A 69 5.44 -9.28 6.55
C TRP A 69 4.00 -9.34 7.04
N ASP A 70 3.69 -8.51 8.04
CA ASP A 70 2.31 -8.28 8.44
C ASP A 70 1.77 -7.16 7.56
N VAL A 71 0.69 -7.43 6.83
CA VAL A 71 0.21 -6.58 5.74
C VAL A 71 -1.25 -6.23 5.90
N GLN A 72 -1.57 -4.98 5.65
CA GLN A 72 -2.94 -4.50 5.44
C GLN A 72 -3.00 -3.92 4.03
N MET A 73 -4.00 -4.31 3.26
CA MET A 73 -4.18 -3.82 1.89
C MET A 73 -5.63 -3.42 1.67
N THR A 74 -5.85 -2.34 0.92
CA THR A 74 -7.16 -2.01 0.39
C THR A 74 -7.04 -1.67 -1.09
N LYS A 75 -8.09 -1.97 -1.85
CA LYS A 75 -8.18 -1.58 -3.26
C LYS A 75 -9.09 -0.38 -3.39
N VAL A 76 -8.68 0.57 -4.23
CA VAL A 76 -9.49 1.75 -4.53
C VAL A 76 -9.56 1.95 -6.03
N MET A 77 -10.62 2.61 -6.49
CA MET A 77 -10.79 2.94 -7.91
C MET A 77 -10.51 4.42 -8.11
N VAL A 78 -9.66 4.72 -9.08
CA VAL A 78 -9.35 6.10 -9.47
C VAL A 78 -9.49 6.19 -10.98
N ASP A 79 -10.44 6.98 -11.45
CA ASP A 79 -10.70 7.19 -12.89
C ASP A 79 -10.83 5.88 -13.66
N GLY A 80 -11.53 4.90 -13.08
CA GLY A 80 -11.76 3.60 -13.70
C GLY A 80 -10.63 2.61 -13.58
N SER A 81 -9.52 3.00 -12.95
CA SER A 81 -8.38 2.10 -12.72
C SER A 81 -8.32 1.66 -11.28
N GLU A 82 -8.02 0.39 -11.08
CA GLU A 82 -7.87 -0.18 -9.75
C GLU A 82 -6.45 0.06 -9.22
N LEU A 83 -6.36 0.52 -7.97
CA LEU A 83 -5.09 0.70 -7.27
C LEU A 83 -5.10 -0.09 -5.99
N LEU A 84 -3.92 -0.61 -5.61
CA LEU A 84 -3.72 -1.30 -4.35
C LEU A 84 -2.92 -0.40 -3.42
N VAL A 85 -3.41 -0.24 -2.19
CA VAL A 85 -2.69 0.52 -1.16
C VAL A 85 -2.36 -0.45 -0.04
N CYS A 86 -1.07 -0.62 0.25
CA CYS A 86 -0.58 -1.61 1.20
C CYS A 86 0.27 -0.94 2.27
N ALA A 87 0.13 -1.43 3.50
CA ALA A 87 1.01 -1.05 4.61
C ALA A 87 1.62 -2.31 5.22
N VAL A 88 2.87 -2.23 5.62
CA VAL A 88 3.67 -3.35 6.11
C VAL A 88 4.27 -2.99 7.45
N GLY A 89 4.13 -3.88 8.43
CA GLY A 89 4.74 -3.71 9.75
C GLY A 89 3.92 -2.82 10.68
N GLY A 90 4.52 -2.40 11.77
CA GLY A 90 3.82 -1.64 12.80
C GLY A 90 2.75 -2.47 13.50
N ASN A 91 1.90 -1.84 14.30
CA ASN A 91 0.80 -2.58 14.90
C ASN A 91 -0.44 -2.58 13.98
N ALA A 92 -1.33 -3.54 14.19
CA ALA A 92 -2.47 -3.78 13.31
C ALA A 92 -3.41 -2.57 13.21
N ALA A 93 -3.67 -1.90 14.33
CA ALA A 93 -4.57 -0.73 14.34
C ALA A 93 -3.98 0.43 13.52
N GLU A 94 -2.68 0.67 13.64
CA GLU A 94 -2.01 1.71 12.88
C GLU A 94 -1.90 1.35 11.40
N ARG A 95 -1.64 0.07 11.07
CA ARG A 95 -1.65 -0.37 9.67
C ARG A 95 -2.99 -0.05 9.02
N LYS A 96 -4.08 -0.41 9.67
CA LYS A 96 -5.42 -0.17 9.15
C LYS A 96 -5.69 1.33 8.98
N ARG A 97 -5.33 2.12 9.97
CA ARG A 97 -5.51 3.57 9.93
C ARG A 97 -4.73 4.21 8.79
N GLN A 98 -3.46 3.83 8.66
CA GLN A 98 -2.59 4.45 7.66
C GLN A 98 -2.93 3.97 6.24
N VAL A 99 -3.38 2.74 6.06
CA VAL A 99 -3.89 2.30 4.76
C VAL A 99 -5.10 3.13 4.35
N SER A 100 -6.04 3.37 5.25
CA SER A 100 -7.21 4.21 4.96
C SER A 100 -6.80 5.63 4.60
N ARG A 101 -5.86 6.21 5.35
CA ARG A 101 -5.32 7.55 5.10
C ARG A 101 -4.61 7.61 3.76
N GLY A 102 -3.78 6.61 3.47
CA GLY A 102 -3.05 6.52 2.21
C GLY A 102 -3.99 6.34 1.03
N ALA A 103 -5.02 5.53 1.19
CA ALA A 103 -6.04 5.32 0.14
C ALA A 103 -6.80 6.62 -0.16
N ALA A 104 -7.23 7.34 0.87
CA ALA A 104 -7.89 8.63 0.68
C ALA A 104 -6.96 9.63 -0.01
N GLY A 105 -5.69 9.66 0.39
CA GLY A 105 -4.69 10.51 -0.24
C GLY A 105 -4.45 10.16 -1.70
N ALA A 106 -4.38 8.87 -2.02
CA ALA A 106 -4.18 8.41 -3.39
C ALA A 106 -5.34 8.84 -4.29
N VAL A 107 -6.57 8.65 -3.82
CA VAL A 107 -7.76 9.07 -4.57
C VAL A 107 -7.72 10.58 -4.81
N ARG A 108 -7.43 11.37 -3.77
CA ARG A 108 -7.39 12.83 -3.89
C ARG A 108 -6.30 13.31 -4.84
N ILE A 109 -5.12 12.72 -4.76
CA ILE A 109 -3.95 13.16 -5.52
C ILE A 109 -4.04 12.71 -6.99
N LEU A 110 -4.51 11.48 -7.24
CA LEU A 110 -4.51 10.89 -8.57
C LEU A 110 -5.79 11.15 -9.34
N ALA A 111 -6.90 11.46 -8.67
CA ALA A 111 -8.13 11.83 -9.36
C ALA A 111 -8.00 13.23 -9.95
N THR A 112 -8.43 13.37 -11.18
CA THR A 112 -8.38 14.64 -11.90
C THR A 112 -9.76 15.17 -12.21
#